data_0799086b0dfd9b01c15260387883be4f
#
_entry.id   0799086b0dfd9b01c15260387883be4f
#
_cell.length_a   1.000
_cell.length_b   1.000
_cell.length_c   1.000
_cell.angle_alpha   90.00
_cell.angle_beta   90.00
_cell.angle_gamma   90.00
#
_symmetry.space_group_name_H-M   'P 1'
#
loop_
_entity.id
_entity.type
_entity.pdbx_description
1 polymer ?
#
loop_
_entity_poly.entity_id
_entity_poly.type
_entity_poly.pdbx_seq_one_letter_code
_entity_poly.pdbx_strand_id
1 'polypeptide(L)'
;VYESAGGTDAKAKAGRRVKALLRDANFKVVSEKEIVTDGYGTCAADFVLPVGTLNGSFTVFVNNSSARIRVEEYKRPTFKVEFPKINEKYAAGDTLVVRAKALSFAGVPVQGAQVKYTVRRRRSLWWRPAPGFSALSKALPGMDDTELWSGNAVTGADGSFAVTMPMVLPEMPKGISMFYNIVATADVTDVGGETRTGEVSVPIGTKPTAFSCDLPEKVVADSFKTVVFTLRNAAGEPISADVRFRIDGGGEWLSGKTSAPLPVGRRLASGRHRLFAVCETDTIDTEFVAFSLNDTVPCINSRSW
;
A
#
# COMPACT_ATOMS: atom_id res chain seq x y z
N VAL A 1 10.22 -37.39 -20.30
CA VAL A 1 11.65 -37.54 -20.65
C VAL A 1 11.78 -37.58 -22.15
N TYR A 2 12.58 -36.72 -22.72
CA TYR A 2 12.82 -36.61 -24.14
C TYR A 2 14.32 -36.83 -24.42
N GLU A 3 14.64 -37.39 -25.54
CA GLU A 3 16.01 -37.52 -26.05
C GLU A 3 16.15 -36.66 -27.32
N SER A 4 17.13 -35.76 -27.30
CA SER A 4 17.47 -34.96 -28.50
C SER A 4 18.34 -35.82 -29.43
N ALA A 5 17.86 -35.99 -30.65
CA ALA A 5 18.55 -36.79 -31.68
C ALA A 5 19.43 -35.92 -32.62
N GLY A 6 19.96 -34.80 -32.13
CA GLY A 6 20.74 -33.87 -32.93
C GLY A 6 19.88 -33.02 -33.88
N GLY A 7 19.66 -31.76 -33.53
CA GLY A 7 18.78 -30.83 -34.23
C GLY A 7 17.54 -30.47 -33.39
N THR A 8 16.47 -30.03 -34.03
CA THR A 8 15.24 -29.57 -33.38
C THR A 8 14.28 -30.68 -32.95
N ASP A 9 14.56 -31.96 -33.25
CA ASP A 9 13.69 -33.09 -33.00
C ASP A 9 13.98 -33.72 -31.63
N ALA A 10 13.00 -33.70 -30.73
CA ALA A 10 13.01 -34.39 -29.45
C ALA A 10 12.03 -35.57 -29.49
N LYS A 11 12.50 -36.81 -29.26
CA LYS A 11 11.65 -38.00 -29.20
C LYS A 11 11.34 -38.40 -27.77
N ALA A 12 10.07 -38.70 -27.50
CA ALA A 12 9.63 -39.21 -26.21
C ALA A 12 10.26 -40.58 -25.93
N LYS A 13 10.75 -40.79 -24.70
CA LYS A 13 11.34 -42.08 -24.26
C LYS A 13 10.36 -42.78 -23.34
N ALA A 14 9.70 -43.80 -23.88
CA ALA A 14 8.86 -44.73 -23.12
C ALA A 14 9.72 -45.77 -22.38
N GLY A 15 9.21 -46.29 -21.26
CA GLY A 15 9.81 -47.39 -20.51
C GLY A 15 11.12 -47.03 -19.78
N ARG A 16 11.48 -45.74 -19.66
CA ARG A 16 12.69 -45.31 -18.96
C ARG A 16 12.43 -45.21 -17.46
N ARG A 17 13.29 -45.84 -16.67
CA ARG A 17 13.28 -45.69 -15.21
C ARG A 17 13.83 -44.35 -14.82
N VAL A 18 13.10 -43.64 -13.97
CA VAL A 18 13.38 -42.31 -13.46
C VAL A 18 13.28 -42.34 -11.94
N LYS A 19 14.30 -41.85 -11.28
CA LYS A 19 14.34 -41.72 -9.83
C LYS A 19 13.82 -40.36 -9.40
N ALA A 20 12.79 -40.36 -8.60
CA ALA A 20 12.24 -39.14 -7.97
C ALA A 20 12.54 -39.13 -6.48
N LEU A 21 13.11 -38.04 -5.98
CA LEU A 21 13.51 -37.83 -4.60
C LEU A 21 12.77 -36.66 -4.01
N LEU A 22 12.17 -36.83 -2.84
CA LEU A 22 11.66 -35.74 -2.04
C LEU A 22 12.67 -35.41 -0.93
N ARG A 23 13.14 -34.16 -0.84
CA ARG A 23 14.01 -33.69 0.22
C ARG A 23 13.31 -32.64 1.07
N ASP A 24 13.55 -32.67 2.37
CA ASP A 24 13.02 -31.69 3.33
C ASP A 24 13.76 -30.34 3.25
N ALA A 25 13.38 -29.40 4.14
CA ALA A 25 14.00 -28.09 4.24
C ALA A 25 15.50 -28.13 4.61
N ASN A 26 15.99 -29.24 5.21
CA ASN A 26 17.40 -29.48 5.53
C ASN A 26 18.12 -30.32 4.46
N PHE A 27 17.51 -30.49 3.27
CA PHE A 27 18.01 -31.30 2.17
C PHE A 27 18.15 -32.81 2.46
N LYS A 28 17.59 -33.29 3.57
CA LYS A 28 17.54 -34.72 3.90
C LYS A 28 16.50 -35.40 3.01
N VAL A 29 16.83 -36.59 2.49
CA VAL A 29 15.90 -37.38 1.71
C VAL A 29 14.80 -37.93 2.63
N VAL A 30 13.57 -37.54 2.33
CA VAL A 30 12.36 -37.94 3.06
C VAL A 30 11.69 -39.11 2.41
N SER A 31 11.69 -39.15 1.07
CA SER A 31 11.10 -40.23 0.28
C SER A 31 11.80 -40.36 -1.06
N GLU A 32 11.85 -41.58 -1.56
CA GLU A 32 12.42 -41.92 -2.85
C GLU A 32 11.47 -42.87 -3.59
N LYS A 33 11.25 -42.62 -4.90
CA LYS A 33 10.46 -43.50 -5.75
C LYS A 33 11.15 -43.70 -7.09
N GLU A 34 11.09 -44.89 -7.59
CA GLU A 34 11.47 -45.24 -8.96
C GLU A 34 10.18 -45.32 -9.79
N ILE A 35 10.13 -44.59 -10.88
CA ILE A 35 8.97 -44.47 -11.79
C ILE A 35 9.40 -44.81 -13.21
N VAL A 36 8.47 -45.35 -13.99
CA VAL A 36 8.70 -45.69 -15.40
C VAL A 36 7.89 -44.74 -16.27
N THR A 37 8.51 -44.22 -17.34
CA THR A 37 7.82 -43.35 -18.29
C THR A 37 6.85 -44.13 -19.16
N ASP A 38 5.71 -43.52 -19.45
CA ASP A 38 4.69 -44.02 -20.38
C ASP A 38 5.10 -43.87 -21.86
N GLY A 39 4.19 -44.21 -22.79
CA GLY A 39 4.39 -44.10 -24.24
C GLY A 39 4.69 -42.68 -24.73
N TYR A 40 4.35 -41.67 -23.96
CA TYR A 40 4.61 -40.25 -24.26
C TYR A 40 5.87 -39.71 -23.56
N GLY A 41 6.62 -40.58 -22.87
CA GLY A 41 7.80 -40.15 -22.11
C GLY A 41 7.47 -39.39 -20.83
N THR A 42 6.21 -39.43 -20.37
CA THR A 42 5.76 -38.77 -19.12
C THR A 42 5.73 -39.78 -17.97
N CYS A 43 5.81 -39.28 -16.75
CA CYS A 43 5.67 -40.08 -15.53
C CYS A 43 5.05 -39.22 -14.42
N ALA A 44 4.37 -39.85 -13.48
CA ALA A 44 3.79 -39.22 -12.31
C ALA A 44 4.19 -39.98 -11.04
N ALA A 45 4.34 -39.26 -9.94
CA ALA A 45 4.55 -39.83 -8.62
C ALA A 45 3.87 -39.00 -7.54
N ASP A 46 3.29 -39.71 -6.58
CA ASP A 46 2.73 -39.10 -5.38
C ASP A 46 3.70 -39.31 -4.21
N PHE A 47 3.91 -38.28 -3.40
CA PHE A 47 4.68 -38.36 -2.17
C PHE A 47 3.77 -38.10 -0.98
N VAL A 48 3.79 -38.98 0.00
CA VAL A 48 3.16 -38.76 1.30
C VAL A 48 4.17 -38.10 2.20
N LEU A 49 3.78 -36.91 2.71
CA LEU A 49 4.60 -36.20 3.67
C LEU A 49 4.54 -36.90 5.03
N PRO A 50 5.67 -37.20 5.66
CA PRO A 50 5.68 -37.80 6.99
C PRO A 50 5.07 -36.84 8.03
N VAL A 51 4.34 -37.38 8.98
CA VAL A 51 3.80 -36.62 10.11
C VAL A 51 4.96 -36.15 11.00
N GLY A 52 4.92 -34.87 11.39
CA GLY A 52 5.96 -34.30 12.27
C GLY A 52 7.24 -33.88 11.57
N THR A 53 7.23 -33.76 10.24
CA THR A 53 8.35 -33.16 9.50
C THR A 53 8.41 -31.65 9.74
N LEU A 54 9.66 -31.10 9.67
CA LEU A 54 9.88 -29.66 9.73
C LEU A 54 9.10 -28.94 8.62
N ASN A 55 8.41 -27.85 8.98
CA ASN A 55 7.82 -26.93 8.03
C ASN A 55 8.93 -26.25 7.22
N GLY A 56 8.66 -25.96 5.93
CA GLY A 56 9.62 -25.24 5.13
C GLY A 56 9.58 -25.61 3.63
N SER A 57 10.65 -25.28 2.94
CA SER A 57 10.80 -25.52 1.50
C SER A 57 11.31 -26.93 1.24
N PHE A 58 10.44 -27.81 0.78
CA PHE A 58 10.80 -29.12 0.29
C PHE A 58 11.16 -29.05 -1.19
N THR A 59 12.00 -29.96 -1.64
CA THR A 59 12.41 -30.01 -3.05
C THR A 59 12.22 -31.43 -3.61
N VAL A 60 11.48 -31.49 -4.70
CA VAL A 60 11.37 -32.73 -5.50
C VAL A 60 12.44 -32.68 -6.56
N PHE A 61 13.29 -33.71 -6.59
CA PHE A 61 14.30 -33.90 -7.63
C PHE A 61 13.89 -35.04 -8.53
N VAL A 62 14.01 -34.84 -9.83
CA VAL A 62 13.82 -35.87 -10.85
C VAL A 62 14.97 -35.75 -11.84
N ASN A 63 15.89 -36.69 -11.81
CA ASN A 63 17.14 -36.62 -12.58
C ASN A 63 17.87 -35.26 -12.32
N ASN A 64 18.03 -34.43 -13.37
CA ASN A 64 18.70 -33.14 -13.33
C ASN A 64 17.72 -31.95 -13.11
N SER A 65 16.44 -32.23 -12.92
CA SER A 65 15.41 -31.22 -12.71
C SER A 65 14.95 -31.22 -11.25
N SER A 66 14.57 -30.06 -10.77
CA SER A 66 14.03 -29.89 -9.41
C SER A 66 12.86 -28.93 -9.39
N ALA A 67 11.92 -29.20 -8.50
CA ALA A 67 10.80 -28.32 -8.19
C ALA A 67 10.71 -28.11 -6.68
N ARG A 68 10.47 -26.86 -6.24
CA ARG A 68 10.28 -26.53 -4.83
C ARG A 68 8.80 -26.52 -4.50
N ILE A 69 8.45 -27.09 -3.37
CA ILE A 69 7.12 -27.03 -2.77
C ILE A 69 7.24 -26.49 -1.34
N ARG A 70 6.30 -25.68 -0.93
CA ARG A 70 6.22 -25.19 0.46
C ARG A 70 5.34 -26.11 1.26
N VAL A 71 5.89 -26.67 2.33
CA VAL A 71 5.18 -27.56 3.25
C VAL A 71 4.98 -26.82 4.56
N GLU A 72 3.72 -26.66 4.93
CA GLU A 72 3.34 -25.99 6.18
C GLU A 72 2.28 -26.84 6.89
N GLU A 73 2.41 -26.96 8.22
CA GLU A 73 1.35 -27.52 9.03
C GLU A 73 0.23 -26.48 9.15
N TYR A 74 -0.91 -26.76 8.53
CA TYR A 74 -2.06 -25.89 8.68
C TYR A 74 -2.73 -26.16 10.03
N LYS A 75 -2.43 -25.32 11.02
CA LYS A 75 -3.23 -25.23 12.24
C LYS A 75 -4.41 -24.26 11.99
N ARG A 76 -5.62 -24.78 12.10
CA ARG A 76 -6.81 -23.93 12.01
C ARG A 76 -6.73 -22.89 13.14
N PRO A 77 -6.85 -21.58 12.82
CA PRO A 77 -6.84 -20.55 13.84
C PRO A 77 -7.93 -20.80 14.89
N THR A 78 -7.57 -20.62 16.16
CA THR A 78 -8.54 -20.80 17.27
C THR A 78 -9.15 -19.49 17.71
N PHE A 79 -8.45 -18.36 17.48
CA PHE A 79 -8.92 -17.03 17.88
C PHE A 79 -8.50 -15.95 16.86
N LYS A 80 -9.08 -14.78 17.02
CA LYS A 80 -8.81 -13.56 16.25
C LYS A 80 -8.57 -12.38 17.17
N VAL A 81 -7.83 -11.38 16.67
CA VAL A 81 -7.59 -10.09 17.33
C VAL A 81 -8.42 -9.03 16.62
N GLU A 82 -9.28 -8.36 17.34
CA GLU A 82 -10.18 -7.35 16.80
C GLU A 82 -9.88 -5.98 17.39
N PHE A 83 -9.67 -5.00 16.51
CA PHE A 83 -9.62 -3.60 16.85
C PHE A 83 -10.95 -2.93 16.54
N PRO A 84 -11.38 -1.94 17.34
CA PRO A 84 -12.56 -1.14 17.01
C PRO A 84 -12.30 -0.28 15.78
N LYS A 85 -13.35 0.07 15.06
CA LYS A 85 -13.26 1.12 14.03
C LYS A 85 -13.03 2.46 14.70
N ILE A 86 -12.03 3.20 14.23
CA ILE A 86 -11.71 4.52 14.73
C ILE A 86 -12.31 5.53 13.75
N ASN A 87 -13.33 6.26 14.18
CA ASN A 87 -14.03 7.26 13.37
C ASN A 87 -13.67 8.69 13.79
N GLU A 88 -12.95 8.84 14.88
CA GLU A 88 -12.55 10.15 15.43
C GLU A 88 -11.36 10.72 14.66
N LYS A 89 -11.29 12.04 14.64
CA LYS A 89 -10.16 12.77 14.04
C LYS A 89 -9.16 13.11 15.14
N TYR A 90 -7.90 12.84 14.89
CA TYR A 90 -6.80 13.14 15.79
C TYR A 90 -5.86 14.18 15.20
N ALA A 91 -5.27 14.99 16.07
CA ALA A 91 -4.26 15.98 15.72
C ALA A 91 -2.84 15.49 16.07
N ALA A 92 -1.84 16.13 15.48
CA ALA A 92 -0.45 15.91 15.86
C ALA A 92 -0.24 16.26 17.33
N GLY A 93 0.42 15.38 18.09
CA GLY A 93 0.64 15.53 19.54
C GLY A 93 -0.39 14.81 20.42
N ASP A 94 -1.51 14.38 19.86
CA ASP A 94 -2.49 13.58 20.60
C ASP A 94 -1.92 12.20 20.95
N THR A 95 -2.52 11.56 21.95
CA THR A 95 -2.26 10.17 22.30
C THR A 95 -3.59 9.42 22.36
N LEU A 96 -3.74 8.43 21.48
CA LEU A 96 -4.90 7.58 21.43
C LEU A 96 -4.63 6.29 22.19
N VAL A 97 -5.54 5.89 23.07
CA VAL A 97 -5.54 4.55 23.70
C VAL A 97 -6.67 3.72 23.09
N VAL A 98 -6.28 2.73 22.28
CA VAL A 98 -7.23 1.82 21.63
C VAL A 98 -7.38 0.57 22.47
N ARG A 99 -8.63 0.18 22.76
CA ARG A 99 -8.94 -1.09 23.40
C ARG A 99 -9.30 -2.12 22.33
N ALA A 100 -8.43 -3.11 22.16
CA ALA A 100 -8.63 -4.25 21.30
C ALA A 100 -9.11 -5.48 22.09
N LYS A 101 -9.56 -6.51 21.38
CA LYS A 101 -10.01 -7.77 21.99
C LYS A 101 -9.43 -8.98 21.26
N ALA A 102 -9.05 -9.98 22.01
CA ALA A 102 -8.72 -11.31 21.52
C ALA A 102 -9.88 -12.25 21.86
N LEU A 103 -10.54 -12.79 20.84
CA LEU A 103 -11.72 -13.61 20.96
C LEU A 103 -11.57 -14.90 20.13
N SER A 104 -12.00 -16.03 20.66
CA SER A 104 -12.12 -17.24 19.85
C SER A 104 -13.16 -17.02 18.73
N PHE A 105 -13.18 -17.86 17.71
CA PHE A 105 -14.19 -17.78 16.66
C PHE A 105 -15.63 -18.08 17.18
N ALA A 106 -15.75 -18.70 18.35
CA ALA A 106 -17.00 -18.88 19.06
C ALA A 106 -17.38 -17.68 19.96
N GLY A 107 -16.56 -16.60 19.98
CA GLY A 107 -16.80 -15.41 20.78
C GLY A 107 -16.33 -15.50 22.24
N VAL A 108 -15.64 -16.59 22.62
CA VAL A 108 -15.10 -16.74 23.97
C VAL A 108 -13.82 -15.90 24.12
N PRO A 109 -13.69 -15.09 25.19
CA PRO A 109 -12.49 -14.28 25.44
C PRO A 109 -11.21 -15.12 25.60
N VAL A 110 -10.12 -14.69 24.99
CA VAL A 110 -8.77 -15.24 25.20
C VAL A 110 -8.14 -14.49 26.36
N GLN A 111 -8.19 -15.06 27.55
CA GLN A 111 -7.71 -14.48 28.79
C GLN A 111 -6.25 -14.81 29.03
N GLY A 112 -5.47 -13.87 29.59
CA GLY A 112 -4.10 -14.10 30.03
C GLY A 112 -3.08 -14.25 28.90
N ALA A 113 -3.49 -13.95 27.65
CA ALA A 113 -2.60 -13.99 26.51
C ALA A 113 -1.58 -12.84 26.57
N GLN A 114 -0.34 -13.11 26.17
CA GLN A 114 0.72 -12.13 26.09
C GLN A 114 0.55 -11.30 24.80
N VAL A 115 0.57 -9.98 24.92
CA VAL A 115 0.46 -9.05 23.81
C VAL A 115 1.74 -8.27 23.65
N LYS A 116 2.32 -8.30 22.45
CA LYS A 116 3.39 -7.39 22.04
C LYS A 116 2.85 -6.51 20.94
N TYR A 117 3.02 -5.20 21.05
CA TYR A 117 2.54 -4.29 20.00
C TYR A 117 3.58 -3.26 19.61
N THR A 118 3.54 -2.87 18.35
CA THR A 118 4.35 -1.80 17.77
C THR A 118 3.46 -0.80 17.09
N VAL A 119 3.82 0.48 17.22
CA VAL A 119 3.13 1.59 16.56
C VAL A 119 4.11 2.23 15.58
N ARG A 120 3.72 2.28 14.32
CA ARG A 120 4.55 2.79 13.24
C ARG A 120 3.85 3.91 12.50
N ARG A 121 4.62 4.89 12.05
CA ARG A 121 4.14 5.92 11.13
C ARG A 121 4.53 5.52 9.72
N ARG A 122 3.53 5.38 8.86
CA ARG A 122 3.69 5.07 7.44
C ARG A 122 3.14 6.23 6.62
N ARG A 123 3.85 6.61 5.56
CA ARG A 123 3.36 7.62 4.63
C ARG A 123 2.13 7.14 3.88
N SER A 124 1.13 8.01 3.74
CA SER A 124 -0.04 7.76 2.88
C SER A 124 0.35 7.85 1.41
N LEU A 125 0.02 6.83 0.62
CA LEU A 125 0.42 6.74 -0.79
C LEU A 125 -0.50 7.54 -1.73
N TRP A 126 -1.70 7.89 -1.27
CA TRP A 126 -2.68 8.63 -2.08
C TRP A 126 -2.32 10.10 -2.28
N TRP A 127 -1.42 10.67 -1.44
CA TRP A 127 -1.03 12.08 -1.50
C TRP A 127 0.40 12.26 -2.03
N ARG A 128 0.52 13.17 -3.00
CA ARG A 128 1.80 13.66 -3.51
C ARG A 128 1.73 15.18 -3.55
N PRO A 129 2.52 15.91 -2.76
CA PRO A 129 2.36 17.35 -2.55
C PRO A 129 2.69 18.23 -3.77
N ALA A 130 3.47 17.77 -4.74
CA ALA A 130 3.79 18.55 -5.93
C ALA A 130 4.36 17.69 -7.07
N PRO A 131 4.24 18.12 -8.34
CA PRO A 131 5.03 17.60 -9.44
C PRO A 131 6.53 17.73 -9.14
N GLY A 132 7.34 16.72 -9.47
CA GLY A 132 8.78 16.71 -9.13
C GLY A 132 9.11 16.30 -7.68
N PHE A 133 8.11 16.03 -6.85
CA PHE A 133 8.27 15.60 -5.47
C PHE A 133 9.16 14.36 -5.30
N SER A 134 9.26 13.48 -6.30
CA SER A 134 10.10 12.29 -6.25
C SER A 134 11.59 12.60 -6.07
N ALA A 135 12.07 13.73 -6.58
CA ALA A 135 13.46 14.18 -6.38
C ALA A 135 13.68 14.76 -4.96
N LEU A 136 12.66 15.47 -4.44
CA LEU A 136 12.70 16.06 -3.09
C LEU A 136 12.42 15.03 -1.99
N SER A 137 11.71 13.95 -2.32
CA SER A 137 11.20 12.98 -1.34
C SER A 137 12.29 12.29 -0.52
N LYS A 138 13.49 12.11 -1.07
CA LYS A 138 14.62 11.48 -0.36
C LYS A 138 15.20 12.36 0.75
N ALA A 139 14.93 13.66 0.72
CA ALA A 139 15.45 14.64 1.68
C ALA A 139 14.43 15.07 2.73
N LEU A 140 13.16 14.69 2.58
CA LEU A 140 12.11 15.10 3.51
C LEU A 140 12.05 14.19 4.73
N PRO A 141 11.87 14.75 5.93
CA PRO A 141 11.70 13.96 7.15
C PRO A 141 10.45 13.08 7.08
N GLY A 142 10.51 11.88 7.69
CA GLY A 142 9.34 11.02 7.86
C GLY A 142 8.82 10.34 6.60
N MET A 143 9.66 10.22 5.57
CA MET A 143 9.33 9.47 4.35
C MET A 143 9.41 7.97 4.55
N ASP A 144 10.17 7.53 5.54
CA ASP A 144 10.34 6.12 5.86
C ASP A 144 9.27 5.61 6.84
N ASP A 145 9.06 4.29 6.84
CA ASP A 145 8.29 3.60 7.86
C ASP A 145 9.04 3.67 9.20
N THR A 146 8.54 4.50 10.13
CA THR A 146 9.21 4.81 11.39
C THR A 146 8.45 4.22 12.56
N GLU A 147 9.13 3.46 13.40
CA GLU A 147 8.58 3.02 14.69
C GLU A 147 8.51 4.22 15.65
N LEU A 148 7.32 4.46 16.21
CA LEU A 148 7.04 5.54 17.14
C LEU A 148 7.02 5.05 18.59
N TRP A 149 6.49 3.84 18.78
CA TRP A 149 6.28 3.26 20.10
C TRP A 149 6.20 1.74 20.03
N SER A 150 6.57 1.08 21.11
CA SER A 150 6.32 -0.34 21.33
C SER A 150 5.97 -0.61 22.78
N GLY A 151 5.22 -1.67 23.03
CA GLY A 151 4.78 -2.01 24.37
C GLY A 151 4.32 -3.45 24.50
N ASN A 152 4.08 -3.83 25.75
CA ASN A 152 3.54 -5.14 26.11
C ASN A 152 2.27 -4.96 26.94
N ALA A 153 1.35 -5.90 26.81
CA ALA A 153 0.14 -5.97 27.60
C ALA A 153 -0.23 -7.44 27.84
N VAL A 154 -1.24 -7.67 28.66
CA VAL A 154 -1.83 -8.98 28.88
C VAL A 154 -3.33 -8.84 28.72
N THR A 155 -3.99 -9.79 28.05
CA THR A 155 -5.44 -9.77 27.86
C THR A 155 -6.17 -9.99 29.19
N GLY A 156 -7.17 -9.16 29.45
CA GLY A 156 -8.02 -9.26 30.64
C GLY A 156 -9.01 -10.44 30.59
N ALA A 157 -9.86 -10.54 31.60
CA ALA A 157 -10.88 -11.58 31.70
C ALA A 157 -11.89 -11.57 30.53
N ASP A 158 -12.15 -10.39 29.95
CA ASP A 158 -13.00 -10.19 28.77
C ASP A 158 -12.22 -10.25 27.44
N GLY A 159 -10.96 -10.67 27.47
CA GLY A 159 -10.07 -10.73 26.32
C GLY A 159 -9.57 -9.35 25.84
N SER A 160 -9.88 -8.26 26.56
CA SER A 160 -9.46 -6.90 26.16
C SER A 160 -8.02 -6.60 26.54
N PHE A 161 -7.37 -5.74 25.73
CA PHE A 161 -6.07 -5.14 26.03
C PHE A 161 -6.01 -3.72 25.47
N ALA A 162 -5.11 -2.89 26.00
CA ALA A 162 -4.96 -1.51 25.56
C ALA A 162 -3.67 -1.33 24.76
N VAL A 163 -3.76 -0.56 23.68
CA VAL A 163 -2.63 -0.15 22.84
C VAL A 163 -2.54 1.37 22.84
N THR A 164 -1.41 1.90 23.25
CA THR A 164 -1.13 3.35 23.27
C THR A 164 -0.51 3.75 21.93
N MET A 165 -1.14 4.69 21.24
CA MET A 165 -0.74 5.18 19.92
C MET A 165 -0.43 6.69 20.00
N PRO A 166 0.83 7.11 20.06
CA PRO A 166 1.19 8.51 19.99
C PRO A 166 1.04 9.03 18.54
N MET A 167 0.35 10.16 18.35
CA MET A 167 0.13 10.80 17.06
C MET A 167 1.29 11.75 16.72
N VAL A 168 2.48 11.18 16.52
CA VAL A 168 3.71 11.95 16.27
C VAL A 168 3.94 12.12 14.77
N LEU A 169 3.97 13.38 14.33
CA LEU A 169 4.31 13.77 12.96
C LEU A 169 5.69 14.41 12.91
N PRO A 170 6.41 14.27 11.79
CA PRO A 170 7.66 14.98 11.58
C PRO A 170 7.38 16.46 11.28
N GLU A 171 8.32 17.33 11.64
CA GLU A 171 8.30 18.72 11.22
C GLU A 171 8.49 18.81 9.70
N MET A 172 7.59 19.54 9.03
CA MET A 172 7.65 19.75 7.60
C MET A 172 8.08 21.17 7.26
N PRO A 173 8.83 21.35 6.15
CA PRO A 173 9.10 22.69 5.61
C PRO A 173 7.79 23.44 5.32
N LYS A 174 7.84 24.77 5.44
CA LYS A 174 6.68 25.62 5.16
C LYS A 174 6.12 25.35 3.75
N GLY A 175 4.80 25.21 3.66
CA GLY A 175 4.11 24.98 2.40
C GLY A 175 4.03 23.51 1.97
N ILE A 176 4.69 22.58 2.66
CA ILE A 176 4.59 21.15 2.38
C ILE A 176 3.61 20.50 3.34
N SER A 177 2.54 19.93 2.80
CA SER A 177 1.58 19.13 3.56
C SER A 177 1.83 17.64 3.28
N MET A 178 1.85 16.83 4.34
CA MET A 178 2.05 15.40 4.26
C MET A 178 0.98 14.67 5.06
N PHE A 179 0.63 13.49 4.59
CA PHE A 179 -0.36 12.61 5.21
C PHE A 179 0.26 11.26 5.51
N TYR A 180 -0.10 10.71 6.65
CA TYR A 180 0.45 9.49 7.20
C TYR A 180 -0.67 8.59 7.73
N ASN A 181 -0.34 7.34 7.93
CA ASN A 181 -1.12 6.40 8.72
C ASN A 181 -0.30 6.02 9.95
N ILE A 182 -0.86 6.24 11.13
CA ILE A 182 -0.31 5.68 12.37
C ILE A 182 -0.92 4.30 12.51
N VAL A 183 -0.09 3.29 12.40
CA VAL A 183 -0.49 1.88 12.37
C VAL A 183 -0.01 1.20 13.62
N ALA A 184 -0.93 0.63 14.39
CA ALA A 184 -0.60 -0.26 15.50
C ALA A 184 -0.83 -1.70 15.08
N THR A 185 0.20 -2.52 15.24
CA THR A 185 0.16 -3.97 15.02
C THR A 185 0.37 -4.64 16.37
N ALA A 186 -0.54 -5.55 16.76
CA ALA A 186 -0.46 -6.29 18.01
C ALA A 186 -0.42 -7.79 17.72
N ASP A 187 0.63 -8.44 18.23
CA ASP A 187 0.80 -9.88 18.24
C ASP A 187 0.34 -10.42 19.59
N VAL A 188 -0.71 -11.21 19.58
CA VAL A 188 -1.30 -11.84 20.78
C VAL A 188 -0.95 -13.31 20.78
N THR A 189 -0.26 -13.76 21.84
CA THR A 189 0.13 -15.16 22.03
C THR A 189 -0.64 -15.74 23.20
N ASP A 190 -1.45 -16.76 22.95
CA ASP A 190 -2.21 -17.45 23.98
C ASP A 190 -1.35 -18.37 24.85
N VAL A 191 -1.94 -18.97 25.88
CA VAL A 191 -1.26 -19.92 26.78
C VAL A 191 -0.84 -21.21 26.07
N GLY A 192 -1.45 -21.54 24.94
CA GLY A 192 -1.10 -22.67 24.07
C GLY A 192 0.04 -22.38 23.11
N GLY A 193 0.56 -21.13 23.09
CA GLY A 193 1.64 -20.68 22.19
C GLY A 193 1.16 -20.33 20.78
N GLU A 194 -0.15 -20.28 20.52
CA GLU A 194 -0.67 -19.76 19.26
C GLU A 194 -0.58 -18.24 19.25
N THR A 195 0.00 -17.68 18.17
CA THR A 195 0.11 -16.22 17.99
C THR A 195 -0.81 -15.76 16.86
N ARG A 196 -1.57 -14.68 17.12
CA ARG A 196 -2.42 -14.00 16.14
C ARG A 196 -2.14 -12.51 16.14
N THR A 197 -2.12 -11.95 14.94
CA THR A 197 -1.84 -10.54 14.71
C THR A 197 -3.13 -9.80 14.37
N GLY A 198 -3.30 -8.63 14.99
CA GLY A 198 -4.32 -7.65 14.61
C GLY A 198 -3.67 -6.32 14.29
N GLU A 199 -4.33 -5.51 13.46
CA GLU A 199 -3.84 -4.21 13.05
C GLU A 199 -4.96 -3.18 13.08
N VAL A 200 -4.60 -1.94 13.46
CA VAL A 200 -5.47 -0.76 13.33
C VAL A 200 -4.67 0.39 12.75
N SER A 201 -5.32 1.18 11.90
CA SER A 201 -4.70 2.32 11.21
C SER A 201 -5.50 3.58 11.46
N VAL A 202 -4.81 4.65 11.83
CA VAL A 202 -5.38 5.99 12.05
C VAL A 202 -4.74 6.94 11.03
N PRO A 203 -5.51 7.47 10.08
CA PRO A 203 -5.01 8.46 9.14
C PRO A 203 -4.84 9.81 9.83
N ILE A 204 -3.71 10.47 9.58
CA ILE A 204 -3.37 11.77 10.15
C ILE A 204 -2.58 12.61 9.14
N GLY A 205 -2.73 13.93 9.19
CA GLY A 205 -2.01 14.84 8.33
C GLY A 205 -1.36 15.99 9.08
N THR A 206 -0.37 16.63 8.48
CA THR A 206 0.18 17.91 8.93
C THR A 206 -0.84 19.05 8.77
N LYS A 207 -1.91 18.79 8.01
CA LYS A 207 -3.13 19.57 7.87
C LYS A 207 -4.35 18.65 7.92
N PRO A 208 -5.55 19.16 8.27
CA PRO A 208 -6.77 18.33 8.31
C PRO A 208 -7.23 17.85 6.92
N THR A 209 -6.94 18.63 5.88
CA THR A 209 -7.38 18.39 4.51
C THR A 209 -6.26 18.60 3.51
N ALA A 210 -6.40 17.97 2.35
CA ALA A 210 -5.54 18.14 1.18
C ALA A 210 -6.35 18.76 0.04
N PHE A 211 -6.04 19.99 -0.32
CA PHE A 211 -6.62 20.68 -1.45
C PHE A 211 -5.69 20.58 -2.66
N SER A 212 -6.19 20.13 -3.78
CA SER A 212 -5.42 19.94 -5.02
C SER A 212 -6.23 20.33 -6.24
N CYS A 213 -5.52 20.62 -7.31
CA CYS A 213 -6.08 20.95 -8.63
C CYS A 213 -5.47 20.02 -9.67
N ASP A 214 -6.32 19.46 -10.52
CA ASP A 214 -5.88 18.70 -11.68
C ASP A 214 -5.64 19.67 -12.86
N LEU A 215 -4.48 20.34 -12.81
CA LEU A 215 -4.06 21.32 -13.80
C LEU A 215 -2.67 20.96 -14.31
N PRO A 216 -2.55 20.54 -15.60
CA PRO A 216 -1.25 20.33 -16.22
C PRO A 216 -0.45 21.63 -16.32
N GLU A 217 0.88 21.52 -16.28
CA GLU A 217 1.77 22.68 -16.50
C GLU A 217 1.56 23.35 -17.86
N LYS A 218 1.07 22.60 -18.85
CA LYS A 218 0.81 23.06 -20.21
C LYS A 218 -0.58 22.58 -20.64
N VAL A 219 -1.39 23.50 -21.15
CA VAL A 219 -2.73 23.23 -21.63
C VAL A 219 -2.93 23.78 -23.05
N VAL A 220 -3.72 23.09 -23.86
CA VAL A 220 -4.13 23.61 -25.17
C VAL A 220 -5.29 24.58 -24.96
N ALA A 221 -5.10 25.86 -25.28
CA ALA A 221 -6.05 26.95 -25.03
C ALA A 221 -7.44 26.68 -25.60
N ASP A 222 -7.51 26.02 -26.78
CA ASP A 222 -8.76 25.72 -27.46
C ASP A 222 -9.59 24.60 -26.81
N SER A 223 -8.91 23.67 -26.11
CA SER A 223 -9.55 22.52 -25.46
C SER A 223 -9.67 22.67 -23.94
N PHE A 224 -8.99 23.62 -23.33
CA PHE A 224 -9.02 23.86 -21.88
C PHE A 224 -10.30 24.63 -21.50
N LYS A 225 -11.35 23.87 -21.17
CA LYS A 225 -12.68 24.44 -20.85
C LYS A 225 -13.06 24.32 -19.40
N THR A 226 -12.48 23.36 -18.70
CA THR A 226 -12.82 23.07 -17.29
C THR A 226 -11.57 22.79 -16.46
N VAL A 227 -11.69 23.01 -15.16
CA VAL A 227 -10.70 22.65 -14.15
C VAL A 227 -11.40 21.86 -13.04
N VAL A 228 -10.71 20.89 -12.46
CA VAL A 228 -11.22 20.09 -11.35
C VAL A 228 -10.38 20.34 -10.11
N PHE A 229 -11.04 20.71 -9.03
CA PHE A 229 -10.43 20.82 -7.71
C PHE A 229 -10.87 19.64 -6.85
N THR A 230 -9.98 19.11 -6.06
CA THR A 230 -10.27 18.00 -5.15
C THR A 230 -9.87 18.38 -3.73
N LEU A 231 -10.79 18.22 -2.78
CA LEU A 231 -10.53 18.30 -1.36
C LEU A 231 -10.66 16.89 -0.77
N ARG A 232 -9.66 16.45 0.00
CA ARG A 232 -9.67 15.13 0.65
C ARG A 232 -9.34 15.25 2.13
N ASN A 233 -9.90 14.37 2.96
CA ASN A 233 -9.50 14.23 4.36
C ASN A 233 -8.16 13.48 4.48
N ALA A 234 -7.67 13.30 5.71
CA ALA A 234 -6.42 12.59 5.97
C ALA A 234 -6.45 11.11 5.54
N ALA A 235 -7.63 10.49 5.44
CA ALA A 235 -7.80 9.14 4.92
C ALA A 235 -7.74 9.07 3.38
N GLY A 236 -7.79 10.22 2.69
CA GLY A 236 -7.84 10.30 1.24
C GLY A 236 -9.27 10.28 0.67
N GLU A 237 -10.28 10.33 1.52
CA GLU A 237 -11.67 10.37 1.09
C GLU A 237 -12.06 11.76 0.58
N PRO A 238 -12.80 11.87 -0.54
CA PRO A 238 -13.19 13.15 -1.10
C PRO A 238 -14.21 13.84 -0.20
N ILE A 239 -14.05 15.17 -0.07
CA ILE A 239 -14.96 16.07 0.64
C ILE A 239 -15.58 17.02 -0.39
N SER A 240 -16.90 17.16 -0.38
CA SER A 240 -17.59 18.16 -1.19
C SER A 240 -17.62 19.50 -0.43
N ALA A 241 -16.90 20.48 -0.96
CA ALA A 241 -16.82 21.82 -0.39
C ALA A 241 -16.94 22.87 -1.47
N ASP A 242 -17.25 24.11 -1.07
CA ASP A 242 -17.29 25.26 -1.97
C ASP A 242 -15.86 25.70 -2.31
N VAL A 243 -15.59 25.85 -3.60
CA VAL A 243 -14.33 26.37 -4.10
C VAL A 243 -14.59 27.62 -4.92
N ARG A 244 -13.73 28.62 -4.75
CA ARG A 244 -13.67 29.81 -5.61
C ARG A 244 -12.31 29.90 -6.24
N PHE A 245 -12.27 30.24 -7.52
CA PHE A 245 -11.01 30.36 -8.23
C PHE A 245 -11.06 31.49 -9.25
N ARG A 246 -9.92 31.95 -9.67
CA ARG A 246 -9.74 32.88 -10.79
C ARG A 246 -8.48 32.55 -11.55
N ILE A 247 -8.48 32.92 -12.81
CA ILE A 247 -7.29 32.82 -13.67
C ILE A 247 -6.87 34.24 -13.99
N ASP A 248 -5.60 34.55 -13.72
CA ASP A 248 -4.97 35.87 -13.74
C ASP A 248 -5.53 36.85 -12.70
N GLY A 249 -4.72 37.79 -12.26
CA GLY A 249 -5.00 38.65 -11.10
C GLY A 249 -6.21 39.61 -11.24
N GLY A 250 -6.62 39.92 -12.47
CA GLY A 250 -7.79 40.79 -12.77
C GLY A 250 -9.02 40.00 -13.25
N GLY A 251 -8.97 38.66 -13.24
CA GLY A 251 -10.09 37.83 -13.66
C GLY A 251 -11.26 37.79 -12.69
N GLU A 252 -12.46 37.53 -13.21
CA GLU A 252 -13.65 37.27 -12.41
C GLU A 252 -13.47 36.02 -11.53
N TRP A 253 -14.02 36.08 -10.30
CA TRP A 253 -14.08 34.91 -9.45
C TRP A 253 -15.17 33.95 -9.90
N LEU A 254 -14.77 32.74 -10.22
CA LEU A 254 -15.63 31.61 -10.52
C LEU A 254 -15.79 30.76 -9.28
N SER A 255 -16.93 30.08 -9.13
CA SER A 255 -17.23 29.24 -7.97
C SER A 255 -17.91 27.96 -8.38
N GLY A 256 -17.79 26.95 -7.51
CA GLY A 256 -18.44 25.66 -7.66
C GLY A 256 -18.11 24.72 -6.52
N LYS A 257 -18.33 23.42 -6.73
CA LYS A 257 -18.03 22.38 -5.76
C LYS A 257 -16.78 21.62 -6.16
N THR A 258 -16.00 21.17 -5.17
CA THR A 258 -14.89 20.25 -5.38
C THR A 258 -15.39 18.94 -5.99
N SER A 259 -14.50 18.22 -6.69
CA SER A 259 -14.76 16.97 -7.42
C SER A 259 -15.73 17.09 -8.60
N ALA A 260 -16.09 18.31 -9.00
CA ALA A 260 -16.86 18.60 -10.21
C ALA A 260 -16.01 19.36 -11.22
N PRO A 261 -16.19 19.15 -12.55
CA PRO A 261 -15.56 19.99 -13.57
C PRO A 261 -16.17 21.39 -13.54
N LEU A 262 -15.34 22.39 -13.28
CA LEU A 262 -15.76 23.78 -13.22
C LEU A 262 -15.36 24.52 -14.49
N PRO A 263 -16.28 25.26 -15.14
CA PRO A 263 -15.98 25.96 -16.37
C PRO A 263 -15.00 27.12 -16.13
N VAL A 264 -14.03 27.26 -17.03
CA VAL A 264 -13.05 28.36 -17.00
C VAL A 264 -13.67 29.69 -17.46
N GLY A 265 -14.83 29.65 -18.07
CA GLY A 265 -15.64 30.82 -18.45
C GLY A 265 -15.15 31.59 -19.68
N ARG A 266 -13.89 31.43 -20.07
CA ARG A 266 -13.31 32.14 -21.23
C ARG A 266 -12.22 31.29 -21.91
N ARG A 267 -11.96 31.59 -23.17
CA ARG A 267 -10.76 31.11 -23.87
C ARG A 267 -9.54 31.87 -23.34
N LEU A 268 -8.49 31.16 -23.04
CA LEU A 268 -7.22 31.76 -22.63
C LEU A 268 -6.41 32.19 -23.86
N ALA A 269 -5.68 33.29 -23.74
CA ALA A 269 -4.67 33.65 -24.73
C ALA A 269 -3.46 32.71 -24.60
N SER A 270 -2.64 32.61 -25.64
CA SER A 270 -1.38 31.89 -25.52
C SER A 270 -0.41 32.66 -24.64
N GLY A 271 0.21 31.98 -23.69
CA GLY A 271 1.12 32.58 -22.72
C GLY A 271 1.07 31.95 -21.33
N ARG A 272 1.73 32.60 -20.37
CA ARG A 272 1.67 32.20 -18.96
C ARG A 272 0.43 32.72 -18.29
N HIS A 273 -0.20 31.88 -17.51
CA HIS A 273 -1.37 32.18 -16.70
C HIS A 273 -1.12 31.75 -15.27
N ARG A 274 -1.80 32.40 -14.33
CA ARG A 274 -1.75 32.08 -12.90
C ARG A 274 -3.16 31.72 -12.43
N LEU A 275 -3.30 30.51 -11.88
CA LEU A 275 -4.53 30.09 -11.25
C LEU A 275 -4.40 30.28 -9.73
N PHE A 276 -5.35 31.00 -9.16
CA PHE A 276 -5.51 31.16 -7.72
C PHE A 276 -6.86 30.59 -7.30
N ALA A 277 -6.86 29.67 -6.34
CA ALA A 277 -8.08 29.04 -5.83
C ALA A 277 -8.08 29.02 -4.30
N VAL A 278 -9.28 29.10 -3.73
CA VAL A 278 -9.55 29.08 -2.28
C VAL A 278 -10.66 28.09 -2.00
N CYS A 279 -10.40 27.19 -1.04
CA CYS A 279 -11.38 26.25 -0.53
C CYS A 279 -11.21 26.17 0.99
N GLU A 280 -12.23 26.57 1.75
CA GLU A 280 -12.16 26.71 3.21
C GLU A 280 -10.95 27.57 3.63
N THR A 281 -9.98 27.00 4.34
CA THR A 281 -8.75 27.68 4.76
C THR A 281 -7.56 27.41 3.83
N ASP A 282 -7.71 26.51 2.85
CA ASP A 282 -6.65 26.13 1.94
C ASP A 282 -6.66 26.97 0.65
N THR A 283 -5.47 27.20 0.12
CA THR A 283 -5.28 27.97 -1.11
C THR A 283 -4.36 27.21 -2.08
N ILE A 284 -4.64 27.35 -3.37
CA ILE A 284 -3.74 26.95 -4.46
C ILE A 284 -3.35 28.21 -5.20
N ASP A 285 -2.06 28.34 -5.47
CA ASP A 285 -1.49 29.40 -6.28
C ASP A 285 -0.45 28.76 -7.21
N THR A 286 -0.79 28.63 -8.47
CA THR A 286 0.04 27.89 -9.43
C THR A 286 0.04 28.58 -10.80
N GLU A 287 1.16 28.42 -11.51
CA GLU A 287 1.32 28.93 -12.88
C GLU A 287 1.21 27.77 -13.88
N PHE A 288 0.68 28.07 -15.04
CA PHE A 288 0.60 27.15 -16.17
C PHE A 288 0.75 27.91 -17.49
N VAL A 289 1.02 27.20 -18.57
CA VAL A 289 1.13 27.78 -19.91
C VAL A 289 -0.04 27.30 -20.78
N ALA A 290 -0.81 28.24 -21.32
CA ALA A 290 -1.76 27.98 -22.38
C ALA A 290 -1.10 28.21 -23.73
N PHE A 291 -1.35 27.36 -24.72
CA PHE A 291 -0.86 27.52 -26.08
C PHE A 291 -1.94 27.09 -27.08
N SER A 292 -1.93 27.72 -28.26
CA SER A 292 -2.76 27.30 -29.39
C SER A 292 -1.92 26.50 -30.37
N LEU A 293 -2.51 25.49 -31.00
CA LEU A 293 -1.84 24.73 -32.06
C LEU A 293 -1.59 25.59 -33.32
N ASN A 294 -2.20 26.76 -33.39
CA ASN A 294 -2.06 27.71 -34.48
C ASN A 294 -1.07 28.85 -34.18
N ASP A 295 -0.39 28.79 -33.03
CA ASP A 295 0.60 29.80 -32.68
C ASP A 295 1.78 29.75 -33.66
N THR A 296 2.10 30.88 -34.26
CA THR A 296 3.23 31.02 -35.20
C THR A 296 4.55 31.28 -34.47
N VAL A 297 4.48 31.70 -33.21
CA VAL A 297 5.64 31.94 -32.33
C VAL A 297 5.54 31.04 -31.10
N PRO A 298 6.55 30.25 -30.76
CA PRO A 298 6.50 29.44 -29.55
C PRO A 298 6.33 30.30 -28.30
N CYS A 299 5.23 30.12 -27.57
CA CYS A 299 5.00 30.83 -26.30
C CYS A 299 5.82 30.22 -25.12
N ILE A 300 6.64 29.23 -25.40
CA ILE A 300 7.43 28.49 -24.42
C ILE A 300 8.91 28.71 -24.73
N ASN A 301 9.62 29.46 -23.88
CA ASN A 301 11.07 29.51 -23.95
C ASN A 301 11.64 28.12 -23.59
N SER A 302 12.38 27.53 -24.52
CA SER A 302 12.98 26.17 -24.46
C SER A 302 14.14 26.03 -23.46
N ARG A 303 14.17 26.82 -22.38
CA ARG A 303 15.24 26.77 -21.37
C ARG A 303 14.89 25.93 -20.14
N SER A 304 14.20 24.84 -20.31
CA SER A 304 14.01 23.86 -19.23
C SER A 304 13.88 22.47 -19.85
N TRP A 305 15.00 21.90 -20.22
CA TRP A 305 15.18 20.46 -20.38
C TRP A 305 16.09 19.95 -19.27
#